data_373178696d31449d43836c9bb3b01407
#
_entry.id   373178696d31449d43836c9bb3b01407
#
_cell.length_a   1.000
_cell.length_b   1.000
_cell.length_c   1.000
_cell.angle_alpha   90.00
_cell.angle_beta   90.00
_cell.angle_gamma   90.00
#
_symmetry.space_group_name_H-M   'P 1'
#
loop_
_entity.id
_entity.type
_entity.pdbx_description
1 polymer ?
#
loop_
_entity_poly.entity_id
_entity_poly.type
_entity_poly.pdbx_seq_one_letter_code
_entity_poly.pdbx_strand_id
1 'polypeptide(L)'
;MKKKILCFQFRHETNVFCPVKGDTVAYKKMRYLFGKESFDNMRGVGTELGAFLEVFEKRDDVELIPTIAFYASPCGYVTPDVYDLACEKIKEAIIANAPIDAVLADVHGAMVPEGRSDGEGDLFEMIRELVGWDIPIIAPLDLHANVTKKMAKCATALIPYEEYPHVDIYETGLNAARLMEATLDGKIKPTMAYRRVPFLLPFFPTEREEIKPLYKIAREIEAREGVYSARFAHGFFPADIEEIGMSVMVVTDNDQALAEKYADELEAAIKAQLPKLKIDYPTLDEALAEADEDGDGPVVIADASDNPGAGATGDTTHILRAILEKGIRGAALATILDPASVEACEAAGAGNYVDLQLGGWTDPKYSGGPLAVKAYVRMITDGKYLVKGKIAHGVIAEHGKTAVVDIAGNLVIITSAPRQPYDLEIFRSHGIQPEEQRILVVKSAIHYRADYGKVARKMITLSLDGYAVADPKGYDYKNWKGNV
;
A
#
# COMPACT_ATOMS: atom_id res chain seq x y z
N MET A 1 -14.22 -16.57 32.55
CA MET A 1 -14.68 -15.53 31.64
C MET A 1 -13.86 -15.66 30.34
N LYS A 2 -14.44 -15.37 29.21
CA LYS A 2 -13.68 -15.32 27.95
C LYS A 2 -12.70 -14.14 27.96
N LYS A 3 -11.53 -14.34 27.36
CA LYS A 3 -10.57 -13.24 27.14
C LYS A 3 -11.07 -12.34 26.00
N LYS A 4 -11.09 -11.05 26.21
CA LYS A 4 -11.61 -10.06 25.27
C LYS A 4 -10.50 -9.43 24.45
N ILE A 5 -10.52 -9.62 23.14
CA ILE A 5 -9.56 -9.02 22.20
C ILE A 5 -10.27 -7.95 21.39
N LEU A 6 -9.83 -6.71 21.54
CA LEU A 6 -10.27 -5.62 20.67
C LEU A 6 -9.59 -5.77 19.29
N CYS A 7 -10.39 -5.81 18.22
CA CYS A 7 -9.86 -5.88 16.86
C CYS A 7 -10.43 -4.74 16.00
N PHE A 8 -9.57 -4.08 15.25
CA PHE A 8 -9.96 -3.05 14.30
C PHE A 8 -9.01 -2.98 13.12
N GLN A 9 -9.49 -2.41 12.03
CA GLN A 9 -8.66 -1.96 10.92
C GLN A 9 -8.83 -0.45 10.77
N PHE A 10 -7.71 0.28 10.79
CA PHE A 10 -7.67 1.69 10.42
C PHE A 10 -6.39 1.97 9.65
N ARG A 11 -6.49 1.89 8.31
CA ARG A 11 -5.34 1.93 7.42
C ARG A 11 -5.38 3.12 6.49
N HIS A 12 -4.25 3.81 6.40
CA HIS A 12 -3.98 4.80 5.38
C HIS A 12 -2.47 4.96 5.18
N GLU A 13 -2.04 5.08 3.94
CA GLU A 13 -0.69 5.50 3.56
C GLU A 13 -0.77 6.94 3.05
N THR A 14 -0.19 7.88 3.79
CA THR A 14 -0.36 9.30 3.51
C THR A 14 0.80 9.87 2.72
N ASN A 15 0.53 10.26 1.48
CA ASN A 15 1.43 11.07 0.67
C ASN A 15 1.06 12.56 0.86
N VAL A 16 1.82 13.27 1.72
CA VAL A 16 1.50 14.66 2.08
C VAL A 16 1.64 15.65 0.91
N PHE A 17 2.28 15.24 -0.18
CA PHE A 17 2.43 16.05 -1.38
C PHE A 17 1.20 15.95 -2.30
N CYS A 18 0.36 14.93 -2.13
CA CYS A 18 -0.87 14.78 -2.89
C CYS A 18 -1.95 15.78 -2.42
N PRO A 19 -2.59 16.53 -3.34
CA PRO A 19 -3.64 17.48 -2.98
C PRO A 19 -4.98 16.83 -2.61
N VAL A 20 -5.20 15.58 -3.01
CA VAL A 20 -6.43 14.82 -2.73
C VAL A 20 -6.37 14.27 -1.31
N LYS A 21 -7.38 14.56 -0.49
CA LYS A 21 -7.39 14.16 0.93
C LYS A 21 -8.04 12.78 1.15
N GLY A 22 -7.61 12.13 2.23
CA GLY A 22 -8.24 10.94 2.79
C GLY A 22 -9.48 11.32 3.63
N ASP A 23 -10.54 11.73 2.95
CA ASP A 23 -11.81 12.12 3.57
C ASP A 23 -12.80 10.94 3.66
N THR A 24 -13.95 11.18 4.25
CA THR A 24 -15.04 10.18 4.36
C THR A 24 -15.45 9.60 2.99
N VAL A 25 -15.34 10.38 1.90
CA VAL A 25 -15.68 9.88 0.55
C VAL A 25 -14.62 8.87 0.07
N ALA A 26 -13.35 9.17 0.31
CA ALA A 26 -12.25 8.27 -0.04
C ALA A 26 -12.37 6.91 0.70
N TYR A 27 -12.67 6.93 2.00
CA TYR A 27 -12.88 5.71 2.78
C TYR A 27 -14.11 4.92 2.33
N LYS A 28 -15.24 5.60 2.06
CA LYS A 28 -16.47 4.94 1.55
C LYS A 28 -16.28 4.26 0.19
N LYS A 29 -15.36 4.73 -0.63
CA LYS A 29 -15.01 4.10 -1.91
C LYS A 29 -14.25 2.78 -1.74
N MET A 30 -13.58 2.58 -0.60
CA MET A 30 -12.78 1.39 -0.35
C MET A 30 -13.36 0.53 0.78
N ARG A 31 -13.32 1.01 2.02
CA ARG A 31 -13.88 0.32 3.18
C ARG A 31 -14.18 1.29 4.31
N TYR A 32 -15.43 1.27 4.76
CA TYR A 32 -15.93 2.17 5.81
C TYR A 32 -17.01 1.44 6.61
N LEU A 33 -16.60 0.44 7.41
CA LEU A 33 -17.48 -0.52 8.08
C LEU A 33 -17.40 -0.38 9.60
N PHE A 34 -18.49 -0.69 10.28
CA PHE A 34 -18.63 -0.52 11.73
C PHE A 34 -19.09 -1.80 12.42
N GLY A 35 -18.61 -2.00 13.64
CA GLY A 35 -19.06 -3.08 14.51
C GLY A 35 -18.98 -4.45 13.82
N LYS A 36 -20.03 -5.27 13.96
CA LYS A 36 -20.07 -6.63 13.40
C LYS A 36 -19.85 -6.69 11.89
N GLU A 37 -20.32 -5.68 11.16
CA GLU A 37 -20.16 -5.61 9.71
C GLU A 37 -18.68 -5.63 9.29
N SER A 38 -17.78 -5.03 10.11
CA SER A 38 -16.34 -5.07 9.86
C SER A 38 -15.79 -6.50 9.81
N PHE A 39 -16.28 -7.39 10.68
CA PHE A 39 -15.86 -8.81 10.69
C PHE A 39 -16.52 -9.62 9.59
N ASP A 40 -17.83 -9.43 9.39
CA ASP A 40 -18.59 -10.18 8.38
C ASP A 40 -18.03 -9.99 6.97
N ASN A 41 -17.50 -8.81 6.67
CA ASN A 41 -16.88 -8.50 5.38
C ASN A 41 -15.40 -8.96 5.29
N MET A 42 -14.72 -9.15 6.40
CA MET A 42 -13.29 -9.52 6.40
C MET A 42 -13.06 -11.03 6.61
N ARG A 43 -14.07 -11.78 6.98
CA ARG A 43 -13.95 -13.23 7.20
C ARG A 43 -13.61 -13.95 5.89
N GLY A 44 -12.51 -14.70 5.90
CA GLY A 44 -12.01 -15.44 4.73
C GLY A 44 -11.35 -14.55 3.65
N VAL A 45 -11.12 -13.29 3.94
CA VAL A 45 -10.39 -12.37 3.06
C VAL A 45 -8.90 -12.38 3.44
N GLY A 46 -8.02 -12.38 2.44
CA GLY A 46 -6.55 -12.40 2.61
C GLY A 46 -5.98 -11.08 3.12
N THR A 47 -6.47 -10.59 4.28
CA THR A 47 -6.01 -9.38 4.96
C THR A 47 -5.57 -9.72 6.38
N GLU A 48 -4.94 -8.78 7.05
CA GLU A 48 -4.50 -8.94 8.45
C GLU A 48 -5.68 -9.16 9.39
N LEU A 49 -6.74 -8.35 9.26
CA LEU A 49 -7.97 -8.55 10.05
C LEU A 49 -8.62 -9.91 9.75
N GLY A 50 -8.61 -10.35 8.48
CA GLY A 50 -9.08 -11.69 8.12
C GLY A 50 -8.28 -12.81 8.79
N ALA A 51 -6.96 -12.64 8.92
CA ALA A 51 -6.08 -13.56 9.62
C ALA A 51 -6.36 -13.60 11.14
N PHE A 52 -6.64 -12.44 11.76
CA PHE A 52 -7.04 -12.39 13.18
C PHE A 52 -8.32 -13.20 13.42
N LEU A 53 -9.33 -13.02 12.55
CA LEU A 53 -10.58 -13.77 12.65
C LEU A 53 -10.35 -15.27 12.50
N GLU A 54 -9.51 -15.69 11.52
CA GLU A 54 -9.22 -17.11 11.33
C GLU A 54 -8.62 -17.79 12.56
N VAL A 55 -7.72 -17.12 13.28
CA VAL A 55 -7.06 -17.67 14.48
C VAL A 55 -8.02 -17.70 15.67
N PHE A 56 -8.71 -16.60 15.92
CA PHE A 56 -9.41 -16.44 17.20
C PHE A 56 -10.89 -16.85 17.19
N GLU A 57 -11.58 -16.89 16.05
CA GLU A 57 -12.96 -17.40 15.98
C GLU A 57 -13.04 -18.91 16.27
N LYS A 58 -11.93 -19.63 16.22
CA LYS A 58 -11.83 -21.07 16.55
C LYS A 58 -11.67 -21.31 18.06
N ARG A 59 -11.50 -20.25 18.86
CA ARG A 59 -11.23 -20.34 20.31
C ARG A 59 -12.49 -20.04 21.12
N ASP A 60 -12.95 -21.06 21.87
CA ASP A 60 -14.14 -20.92 22.75
C ASP A 60 -13.88 -20.03 23.96
N ASP A 61 -12.62 -19.87 24.38
CA ASP A 61 -12.19 -19.07 25.54
C ASP A 61 -11.91 -17.61 25.22
N VAL A 62 -12.08 -17.18 23.92
CA VAL A 62 -11.87 -15.83 23.44
C VAL A 62 -13.18 -15.20 22.99
N GLU A 63 -13.29 -13.90 23.16
CA GLU A 63 -14.32 -13.03 22.58
C GLU A 63 -13.63 -11.92 21.78
N LEU A 64 -13.85 -11.90 20.46
CA LEU A 64 -13.40 -10.83 19.61
C LEU A 64 -14.39 -9.66 19.64
N ILE A 65 -13.90 -8.46 19.92
CA ILE A 65 -14.69 -7.23 19.95
C ILE A 65 -14.53 -6.49 18.63
N PRO A 66 -15.56 -6.52 17.73
CA PRO A 66 -15.53 -5.82 16.48
C PRO A 66 -15.67 -4.31 16.69
N THR A 67 -14.88 -3.52 15.97
CA THR A 67 -14.89 -2.06 16.12
C THR A 67 -15.16 -1.38 14.79
N ILE A 68 -14.12 -1.16 14.00
CA ILE A 68 -14.20 -0.55 12.67
C ILE A 68 -13.32 -1.33 11.69
N ALA A 69 -13.64 -1.22 10.41
CA ALA A 69 -12.72 -1.53 9.33
C ALA A 69 -12.72 -0.37 8.34
N PHE A 70 -11.76 0.55 8.53
CA PHE A 70 -11.56 1.73 7.70
C PHE A 70 -10.30 1.58 6.87
N TYR A 71 -10.43 1.70 5.56
CA TYR A 71 -9.33 1.69 4.61
C TYR A 71 -9.64 2.61 3.44
N ALA A 72 -8.73 3.48 3.10
CA ALA A 72 -8.77 4.26 1.86
C ALA A 72 -7.53 3.95 1.01
N SER A 73 -7.63 4.11 -0.32
CA SER A 73 -6.44 4.13 -1.17
C SER A 73 -5.49 5.23 -0.71
N PRO A 74 -4.17 5.03 -0.77
CA PRO A 74 -3.21 6.07 -0.45
C PRO A 74 -3.54 7.38 -1.17
N CYS A 75 -3.48 8.48 -0.43
CA CYS A 75 -3.69 9.85 -0.93
C CYS A 75 -3.08 10.85 0.05
N GLY A 76 -3.50 12.12 0.04
CA GLY A 76 -3.02 13.14 0.97
C GLY A 76 -3.48 12.93 2.41
N TYR A 77 -3.37 13.95 3.22
CA TYR A 77 -3.70 13.90 4.64
C TYR A 77 -5.07 13.30 4.93
N VAL A 78 -5.15 12.47 5.97
CA VAL A 78 -6.43 12.01 6.53
C VAL A 78 -7.13 13.21 7.20
N THR A 79 -8.39 13.43 6.87
CA THR A 79 -9.15 14.55 7.43
C THR A 79 -9.50 14.32 8.91
N PRO A 80 -9.62 15.40 9.72
CA PRO A 80 -9.90 15.27 11.15
C PRO A 80 -11.21 14.53 11.44
N ASP A 81 -12.26 14.73 10.63
CA ASP A 81 -13.56 14.06 10.80
C ASP A 81 -13.43 12.52 10.71
N VAL A 82 -12.62 12.01 9.81
CA VAL A 82 -12.36 10.55 9.71
C VAL A 82 -11.52 10.06 10.87
N TYR A 83 -10.42 10.76 11.16
CA TYR A 83 -9.49 10.35 12.20
C TYR A 83 -10.14 10.36 13.58
N ASP A 84 -10.81 11.46 13.93
CA ASP A 84 -11.45 11.63 15.23
C ASP A 84 -12.61 10.64 15.40
N LEU A 85 -13.41 10.39 14.36
CA LEU A 85 -14.46 9.36 14.40
C LEU A 85 -13.88 7.95 14.62
N ALA A 86 -12.79 7.59 13.96
CA ALA A 86 -12.15 6.30 14.16
C ALA A 86 -11.68 6.14 15.62
N CYS A 87 -11.01 7.16 16.16
CA CYS A 87 -10.58 7.19 17.56
C CYS A 87 -11.78 7.10 18.52
N GLU A 88 -12.87 7.84 18.26
CA GLU A 88 -14.10 7.79 19.05
C GLU A 88 -14.69 6.37 19.08
N LYS A 89 -14.84 5.72 17.94
CA LYS A 89 -15.41 4.36 17.86
C LYS A 89 -14.56 3.30 18.55
N ILE A 90 -13.24 3.41 18.44
CA ILE A 90 -12.31 2.53 19.15
C ILE A 90 -12.42 2.76 20.66
N LYS A 91 -12.45 4.01 21.11
CA LYS A 91 -12.64 4.37 22.53
C LYS A 91 -13.97 3.88 23.08
N GLU A 92 -15.09 4.10 22.36
CA GLU A 92 -16.42 3.58 22.75
C GLU A 92 -16.40 2.06 22.92
N ALA A 93 -15.77 1.32 21.99
CA ALA A 93 -15.67 -0.13 22.06
C ALA A 93 -14.86 -0.60 23.30
N ILE A 94 -13.74 0.07 23.61
CA ILE A 94 -12.95 -0.22 24.81
C ILE A 94 -13.77 -0.02 26.06
N ILE A 95 -14.43 1.14 26.20
CA ILE A 95 -15.22 1.48 27.41
C ILE A 95 -16.39 0.50 27.60
N ALA A 96 -17.12 0.19 26.52
CA ALA A 96 -18.29 -0.68 26.57
C ALA A 96 -17.95 -2.13 26.92
N ASN A 97 -16.70 -2.58 26.64
CA ASN A 97 -16.30 -3.97 26.80
C ASN A 97 -15.25 -4.18 27.90
N ALA A 98 -14.88 -3.15 28.64
CA ALA A 98 -13.86 -3.25 29.69
C ALA A 98 -14.19 -4.33 30.73
N PRO A 99 -13.20 -5.04 31.30
CA PRO A 99 -11.79 -4.96 30.90
C PRO A 99 -11.49 -5.63 29.57
N ILE A 100 -10.52 -5.09 28.83
CA ILE A 100 -9.98 -5.66 27.60
C ILE A 100 -8.69 -6.42 27.96
N ASP A 101 -8.48 -7.61 27.40
CA ASP A 101 -7.30 -8.44 27.68
C ASP A 101 -6.20 -8.30 26.63
N ALA A 102 -6.55 -7.84 25.41
CA ALA A 102 -5.58 -7.64 24.32
C ALA A 102 -6.14 -6.72 23.22
N VAL A 103 -5.23 -6.16 22.40
CA VAL A 103 -5.56 -5.35 21.21
C VAL A 103 -4.80 -5.86 20.00
N LEU A 104 -5.50 -6.21 18.94
CA LEU A 104 -4.98 -6.49 17.61
C LEU A 104 -5.37 -5.35 16.68
N ALA A 105 -4.37 -4.60 16.24
CA ALA A 105 -4.56 -3.39 15.44
C ALA A 105 -4.05 -3.61 14.01
N ASP A 106 -4.96 -3.71 13.05
CA ASP A 106 -4.61 -3.72 11.62
C ASP A 106 -4.47 -2.26 11.16
N VAL A 107 -3.23 -1.77 11.15
CA VAL A 107 -2.86 -0.41 10.76
C VAL A 107 -1.79 -0.44 9.67
N HIS A 108 -1.58 0.70 9.00
CA HIS A 108 -0.55 0.77 7.95
C HIS A 108 0.83 1.08 8.53
N GLY A 109 0.93 2.08 9.39
CA GLY A 109 2.19 2.60 9.93
C GLY A 109 2.72 3.87 9.25
N ALA A 110 1.96 4.43 8.31
CA ALA A 110 2.36 5.65 7.59
C ALA A 110 1.21 6.67 7.48
N MET A 111 0.28 6.68 8.42
CA MET A 111 -0.83 7.61 8.45
C MET A 111 -0.43 8.97 9.00
N VAL A 112 -0.70 10.02 8.24
CA VAL A 112 -0.53 11.42 8.68
C VAL A 112 -1.88 12.13 8.62
N PRO A 113 -2.57 12.31 9.75
CA PRO A 113 -3.78 13.13 9.83
C PRO A 113 -3.45 14.63 9.73
N GLU A 114 -4.38 15.45 9.25
CA GLU A 114 -4.20 16.90 9.25
C GLU A 114 -3.93 17.43 10.67
N GLY A 115 -2.87 18.24 10.79
CA GLY A 115 -2.46 18.82 12.08
C GLY A 115 -1.73 17.85 13.02
N ARG A 116 -1.45 16.64 12.59
CA ARG A 116 -0.70 15.61 13.33
C ARG A 116 0.44 15.07 12.48
N SER A 117 1.49 14.56 13.10
CA SER A 117 2.64 13.95 12.41
C SER A 117 2.68 12.41 12.53
N ASP A 118 1.87 11.83 13.41
CA ASP A 118 1.91 10.39 13.74
C ASP A 118 0.51 9.91 14.12
N GLY A 119 -0.24 9.45 13.12
CA GLY A 119 -1.62 8.98 13.33
C GLY A 119 -1.69 7.70 14.15
N GLU A 120 -0.84 6.73 13.85
CA GLU A 120 -0.81 5.45 14.57
C GLU A 120 -0.24 5.61 15.98
N GLY A 121 0.80 6.42 16.16
CA GLY A 121 1.37 6.67 17.49
C GLY A 121 0.38 7.37 18.43
N ASP A 122 -0.35 8.38 17.94
CA ASP A 122 -1.42 9.05 18.70
C ASP A 122 -2.56 8.09 19.04
N LEU A 123 -2.95 7.23 18.10
CA LEU A 123 -3.97 6.19 18.31
C LEU A 123 -3.53 5.18 19.38
N PHE A 124 -2.31 4.67 19.31
CA PHE A 124 -1.80 3.71 20.29
C PHE A 124 -1.64 4.34 21.69
N GLU A 125 -1.23 5.60 21.78
CA GLU A 125 -1.16 6.33 23.04
C GLU A 125 -2.54 6.47 23.68
N MET A 126 -3.56 6.85 22.92
CA MET A 126 -4.96 6.91 23.36
C MET A 126 -5.46 5.54 23.85
N ILE A 127 -5.15 4.46 23.13
CA ILE A 127 -5.52 3.10 23.55
C ILE A 127 -4.83 2.76 24.88
N ARG A 128 -3.52 3.05 25.04
CA ARG A 128 -2.76 2.83 26.29
C ARG A 128 -3.35 3.54 27.48
N GLU A 129 -3.81 4.77 27.32
CA GLU A 129 -4.46 5.53 28.37
C GLU A 129 -5.74 4.85 28.89
N LEU A 130 -6.43 4.10 28.04
CA LEU A 130 -7.69 3.42 28.36
C LEU A 130 -7.49 2.02 28.92
N VAL A 131 -6.56 1.24 28.35
CA VAL A 131 -6.38 -0.19 28.72
C VAL A 131 -5.21 -0.42 29.67
N GLY A 132 -4.29 0.53 29.81
CA GLY A 132 -3.09 0.39 30.64
C GLY A 132 -1.90 -0.24 29.90
N TRP A 133 -0.75 -0.32 30.57
CA TRP A 133 0.51 -0.75 29.96
C TRP A 133 0.71 -2.27 29.96
N ASP A 134 -0.01 -3.01 30.79
CA ASP A 134 0.11 -4.46 30.89
C ASP A 134 -0.67 -5.20 29.78
N ILE A 135 -1.61 -4.52 29.12
CA ILE A 135 -2.40 -5.11 28.05
C ILE A 135 -1.58 -5.17 26.77
N PRO A 136 -1.40 -6.35 26.12
CA PRO A 136 -0.64 -6.43 24.87
C PRO A 136 -1.36 -5.71 23.74
N ILE A 137 -0.62 -4.88 23.01
CA ILE A 137 -1.02 -4.27 21.72
C ILE A 137 -0.06 -4.79 20.66
N ILE A 138 -0.55 -5.60 19.73
CA ILE A 138 0.23 -6.15 18.63
C ILE A 138 -0.36 -5.65 17.30
N ALA A 139 0.50 -5.15 16.42
CA ALA A 139 0.10 -4.64 15.13
C ALA A 139 1.01 -5.18 14.02
N PRO A 140 0.45 -5.87 13.01
CA PRO A 140 1.09 -6.00 11.72
C PRO A 140 1.13 -4.63 11.04
N LEU A 141 2.20 -4.38 10.28
CA LEU A 141 2.41 -3.13 9.56
C LEU A 141 2.74 -3.40 8.10
N ASP A 142 2.43 -2.41 7.25
CA ASP A 142 3.00 -2.40 5.92
C ASP A 142 4.53 -2.24 5.97
N LEU A 143 5.22 -2.77 4.97
CA LEU A 143 6.65 -2.60 4.79
C LEU A 143 7.06 -1.11 4.69
N HIS A 144 6.17 -0.25 4.20
CA HIS A 144 6.37 1.18 4.09
C HIS A 144 6.03 1.96 5.37
N ALA A 145 5.88 1.29 6.51
CA ALA A 145 5.64 1.96 7.78
C ALA A 145 6.79 2.92 8.15
N ASN A 146 6.44 4.13 8.58
CA ASN A 146 7.32 5.06 9.25
C ASN A 146 7.16 4.89 10.77
N VAL A 147 7.79 3.85 11.31
CA VAL A 147 7.65 3.56 12.74
C VAL A 147 8.31 4.66 13.57
N THR A 148 7.49 5.35 14.35
CA THR A 148 7.95 6.42 15.25
C THR A 148 8.35 5.86 16.61
N LYS A 149 9.06 6.67 17.38
CA LYS A 149 9.35 6.33 18.80
C LYS A 149 8.07 6.16 19.62
N LYS A 150 7.02 6.94 19.31
CA LYS A 150 5.73 6.86 19.98
C LYS A 150 5.04 5.53 19.67
N MET A 151 4.96 5.14 18.40
CA MET A 151 4.44 3.84 18.00
C MET A 151 5.18 2.71 18.71
N ALA A 152 6.53 2.70 18.64
CA ALA A 152 7.36 1.67 19.26
C ALA A 152 7.22 1.62 20.78
N LYS A 153 7.04 2.77 21.45
CA LYS A 153 6.80 2.84 22.90
C LYS A 153 5.44 2.27 23.28
N CYS A 154 4.39 2.58 22.51
CA CYS A 154 3.01 2.24 22.87
C CYS A 154 2.60 0.83 22.43
N ALA A 155 3.19 0.26 21.39
CA ALA A 155 2.95 -1.12 20.99
C ALA A 155 3.76 -2.12 21.83
N THR A 156 3.23 -3.34 22.00
CA THR A 156 3.97 -4.48 22.57
C THR A 156 4.84 -5.15 21.49
N ALA A 157 4.30 -5.26 20.28
CA ALA A 157 5.04 -5.74 19.10
C ALA A 157 4.49 -5.10 17.83
N LEU A 158 5.41 -4.75 16.92
CA LEU A 158 5.14 -4.26 15.57
C LEU A 158 5.80 -5.22 14.59
N ILE A 159 5.04 -5.73 13.63
CA ILE A 159 5.50 -6.77 12.70
C ILE A 159 5.25 -6.31 11.27
N PRO A 160 6.21 -5.68 10.59
CA PRO A 160 6.05 -5.29 9.19
C PRO A 160 6.12 -6.48 8.23
N TYR A 161 5.55 -6.32 7.03
CA TYR A 161 5.72 -7.24 5.91
C TYR A 161 7.19 -7.44 5.55
N GLU A 162 7.50 -8.55 4.89
CA GLU A 162 8.83 -8.82 4.32
C GLU A 162 8.90 -8.57 2.83
N GLU A 163 7.77 -8.63 2.12
CA GLU A 163 7.79 -8.70 0.66
C GLU A 163 7.29 -7.40 0.01
N TYR A 164 8.02 -6.96 -1.01
CA TYR A 164 7.60 -5.93 -1.94
C TYR A 164 7.83 -6.41 -3.37
N PRO A 165 6.80 -6.85 -4.07
CA PRO A 165 5.33 -6.71 -3.85
C PRO A 165 4.79 -7.39 -2.57
N HIS A 166 3.75 -6.80 -1.95
CA HIS A 166 3.15 -7.27 -0.69
C HIS A 166 2.34 -8.56 -0.90
N VAL A 167 3.03 -9.68 -1.02
CA VAL A 167 2.40 -11.01 -1.21
C VAL A 167 2.20 -11.76 0.11
N ASP A 168 2.69 -11.20 1.22
CA ASP A 168 2.72 -11.78 2.56
C ASP A 168 1.83 -11.06 3.59
N ILE A 169 0.89 -10.20 3.13
CA ILE A 169 -0.07 -9.48 3.97
C ILE A 169 -0.77 -10.40 4.97
N TYR A 170 -1.37 -11.46 4.45
CA TYR A 170 -2.13 -12.42 5.25
C TYR A 170 -1.24 -13.18 6.24
N GLU A 171 -0.07 -13.63 5.81
CA GLU A 171 0.90 -14.35 6.64
C GLU A 171 1.43 -13.45 7.77
N THR A 172 1.65 -12.17 7.51
CA THR A 172 2.06 -11.23 8.56
C THR A 172 0.93 -11.03 9.57
N GLY A 173 -0.32 -10.96 9.11
CA GLY A 173 -1.51 -10.98 9.99
C GLY A 173 -1.58 -12.24 10.85
N LEU A 174 -1.33 -13.43 10.26
CA LEU A 174 -1.26 -14.69 11.01
C LEU A 174 -0.13 -14.69 12.04
N ASN A 175 1.05 -14.16 11.71
CA ASN A 175 2.18 -14.06 12.64
C ASN A 175 1.83 -13.18 13.85
N ALA A 176 1.20 -12.03 13.63
CA ALA A 176 0.72 -11.14 14.69
C ALA A 176 -0.34 -11.83 15.57
N ALA A 177 -1.30 -12.52 14.95
CA ALA A 177 -2.34 -13.25 15.66
C ALA A 177 -1.79 -14.41 16.51
N ARG A 178 -0.84 -15.20 15.96
CA ARG A 178 -0.18 -16.30 16.68
C ARG A 178 0.70 -15.81 17.84
N LEU A 179 1.40 -14.68 17.64
CA LEU A 179 2.16 -14.03 18.71
C LEU A 179 1.21 -13.61 19.86
N MET A 180 0.05 -13.00 19.50
CA MET A 180 -0.97 -12.64 20.47
C MET A 180 -1.56 -13.88 21.17
N GLU A 181 -1.84 -14.94 20.44
CA GLU A 181 -2.35 -16.20 21.00
C GLU A 181 -1.38 -16.77 22.04
N ALA A 182 -0.09 -16.89 21.70
CA ALA A 182 0.93 -17.38 22.62
C ALA A 182 1.10 -16.47 23.85
N THR A 183 0.94 -15.16 23.68
CA THR A 183 0.97 -14.16 24.76
C THR A 183 -0.23 -14.35 25.72
N LEU A 184 -1.43 -14.49 25.17
CA LEU A 184 -2.64 -14.73 25.98
C LEU A 184 -2.60 -16.07 26.72
N ASP A 185 -1.98 -17.09 26.14
CA ASP A 185 -1.78 -18.39 26.78
C ASP A 185 -0.70 -18.36 27.87
N GLY A 186 0.00 -17.24 28.04
CA GLY A 186 1.09 -17.10 29.01
C GLY A 186 2.35 -17.88 28.61
N LYS A 187 2.46 -18.34 27.36
CA LYS A 187 3.63 -19.06 26.82
C LYS A 187 4.80 -18.15 26.57
N ILE A 188 4.53 -16.88 26.25
CA ILE A 188 5.51 -15.84 25.97
C ILE A 188 5.09 -14.51 26.57
N LYS A 189 6.09 -13.65 26.85
CA LYS A 189 5.90 -12.26 27.24
C LYS A 189 6.68 -11.38 26.24
N PRO A 190 6.07 -10.91 25.15
CA PRO A 190 6.80 -10.20 24.11
C PRO A 190 7.47 -8.93 24.65
N THR A 191 8.74 -8.77 24.28
CA THR A 191 9.53 -7.55 24.49
C THR A 191 10.10 -7.13 23.15
N MET A 192 10.02 -5.85 22.81
CA MET A 192 10.46 -5.34 21.52
C MET A 192 11.59 -4.33 21.66
N ALA A 193 12.64 -4.49 20.87
CA ALA A 193 13.62 -3.45 20.60
C ALA A 193 13.33 -2.77 19.27
N TYR A 194 13.54 -1.47 19.24
CA TYR A 194 13.34 -0.60 18.07
C TYR A 194 14.59 0.18 17.74
N ARG A 195 14.92 0.27 16.45
CA ARG A 195 15.97 1.18 15.94
C ARG A 195 15.43 1.94 14.74
N ARG A 196 15.75 3.22 14.67
CA ARG A 196 15.46 4.04 13.50
C ARG A 196 16.72 4.20 12.66
N VAL A 197 16.61 3.93 11.37
CA VAL A 197 17.63 4.21 10.38
C VAL A 197 17.14 5.38 9.51
N PRO A 198 17.65 6.62 9.73
CA PRO A 198 17.15 7.82 9.05
C PRO A 198 17.66 7.88 7.60
N PHE A 199 17.23 6.91 6.79
CA PHE A 199 17.52 6.80 5.37
C PHE A 199 16.22 6.66 4.60
N LEU A 200 16.07 7.46 3.53
CA LEU A 200 14.91 7.42 2.65
C LEU A 200 15.20 6.42 1.53
N LEU A 201 14.70 5.20 1.71
CA LEU A 201 14.85 4.15 0.71
C LEU A 201 13.88 4.43 -0.46
N PRO A 202 14.34 4.49 -1.73
CA PRO A 202 13.46 4.48 -2.89
C PRO A 202 12.48 3.29 -2.85
N PHE A 203 11.45 3.27 -3.69
CA PHE A 203 10.57 2.10 -3.81
C PHE A 203 11.36 0.88 -4.31
N PHE A 204 11.94 0.13 -3.37
CA PHE A 204 12.95 -0.89 -3.61
C PHE A 204 12.33 -2.30 -3.53
N PRO A 205 12.21 -3.03 -4.65
CA PRO A 205 11.65 -4.38 -4.63
C PRO A 205 12.56 -5.35 -3.87
N THR A 206 11.96 -6.21 -3.04
CA THR A 206 12.68 -7.14 -2.17
C THR A 206 13.38 -8.27 -2.92
N GLU A 207 13.03 -8.47 -4.19
CA GLU A 207 13.68 -9.42 -5.10
C GLU A 207 15.07 -8.98 -5.62
N ARG A 208 15.47 -7.70 -5.40
CA ARG A 208 16.76 -7.18 -5.87
C ARG A 208 17.93 -7.72 -5.06
N GLU A 209 19.03 -8.04 -5.76
CA GLU A 209 20.23 -8.62 -5.14
C GLU A 209 20.86 -7.72 -4.07
N GLU A 210 20.70 -6.42 -4.19
CA GLU A 210 21.27 -5.44 -3.27
C GLU A 210 20.61 -5.46 -1.89
N ILE A 211 19.32 -5.82 -1.77
CA ILE A 211 18.59 -5.84 -0.50
C ILE A 211 18.43 -7.24 0.08
N LYS A 212 18.47 -8.29 -0.72
CA LYS A 212 18.35 -9.69 -0.27
C LYS A 212 19.23 -10.06 0.92
N PRO A 213 20.50 -9.60 1.02
CA PRO A 213 21.33 -9.91 2.18
C PRO A 213 20.71 -9.44 3.51
N LEU A 214 19.97 -8.33 3.52
CA LEU A 214 19.32 -7.81 4.72
C LEU A 214 18.19 -8.74 5.18
N TYR A 215 17.34 -9.19 4.25
CA TYR A 215 16.26 -10.16 4.54
C TYR A 215 16.82 -11.50 5.01
N LYS A 216 17.95 -11.93 4.45
CA LYS A 216 18.64 -13.15 4.92
C LYS A 216 19.08 -13.00 6.37
N ILE A 217 19.72 -11.88 6.72
CA ILE A 217 20.17 -11.61 8.10
C ILE A 217 18.96 -11.53 9.04
N ALA A 218 17.89 -10.83 8.66
CA ALA A 218 16.66 -10.74 9.47
C ALA A 218 16.09 -12.14 9.75
N ARG A 219 15.94 -12.99 8.74
CA ARG A 219 15.47 -14.38 8.88
C ARG A 219 16.41 -15.26 9.71
N GLU A 220 17.72 -15.08 9.59
CA GLU A 220 18.72 -15.78 10.42
C GLU A 220 18.60 -15.36 11.90
N ILE A 221 18.33 -14.07 12.18
CA ILE A 221 18.07 -13.58 13.54
C ILE A 221 16.76 -14.16 14.06
N GLU A 222 15.68 -14.12 13.26
CA GLU A 222 14.37 -14.65 13.65
C GLU A 222 14.39 -16.16 13.96
N ALA A 223 15.28 -16.92 13.30
CA ALA A 223 15.47 -18.35 13.56
C ALA A 223 16.25 -18.67 14.85
N ARG A 224 16.78 -17.67 15.55
CA ARG A 224 17.53 -17.86 16.81
C ARG A 224 16.58 -18.10 17.99
N GLU A 225 17.04 -18.87 18.97
CA GLU A 225 16.29 -19.16 20.19
C GLU A 225 15.88 -17.87 20.92
N GLY A 226 14.61 -17.81 21.35
CA GLY A 226 14.05 -16.67 22.07
C GLY A 226 13.64 -15.48 21.20
N VAL A 227 13.79 -15.55 19.85
CA VAL A 227 13.36 -14.52 18.92
C VAL A 227 12.03 -14.93 18.26
N TYR A 228 11.05 -14.06 18.25
CA TYR A 228 9.73 -14.29 17.65
C TYR A 228 9.49 -13.47 16.39
N SER A 229 10.18 -12.36 16.24
CA SER A 229 10.19 -11.57 15.02
C SER A 229 11.48 -10.75 14.94
N ALA A 230 12.06 -10.67 13.75
CA ALA A 230 13.16 -9.77 13.44
C ALA A 230 12.92 -9.17 12.06
N ARG A 231 12.40 -7.96 12.02
CA ARG A 231 11.92 -7.30 10.81
C ARG A 231 12.47 -5.90 10.67
N PHE A 232 12.44 -5.37 9.45
CA PHE A 232 12.70 -3.96 9.19
C PHE A 232 11.67 -3.41 8.21
N ALA A 233 11.23 -2.18 8.45
CA ALA A 233 10.40 -1.42 7.54
C ALA A 233 11.26 -0.55 6.62
N HIS A 234 10.83 -0.38 5.37
CA HIS A 234 11.47 0.49 4.38
C HIS A 234 11.21 1.97 4.67
N GLY A 235 10.07 2.28 5.28
CA GLY A 235 9.57 3.63 5.41
C GLY A 235 8.84 4.11 4.16
N PHE A 236 8.05 5.17 4.33
CA PHE A 236 7.33 5.84 3.26
C PHE A 236 7.76 7.29 3.19
N PHE A 237 8.71 7.58 2.33
CA PHE A 237 9.32 8.91 2.23
C PHE A 237 8.35 10.02 1.78
N PRO A 238 7.23 9.78 1.05
CA PRO A 238 6.27 10.83 0.73
C PRO A 238 5.46 11.34 1.93
N ALA A 239 5.63 10.80 3.13
CA ALA A 239 4.91 11.25 4.33
C ALA A 239 5.43 12.59 4.91
N ASP A 240 6.66 13.00 4.61
CA ASP A 240 7.32 14.22 5.14
C ASP A 240 7.03 14.51 6.61
N ILE A 241 7.30 13.55 7.48
CA ILE A 241 7.33 13.75 8.94
C ILE A 241 8.76 13.71 9.45
N GLU A 242 9.01 14.18 10.69
CA GLU A 242 10.37 14.20 11.26
C GLU A 242 11.00 12.80 11.33
N GLU A 243 10.18 11.79 11.60
CA GLU A 243 10.65 10.41 11.82
C GLU A 243 10.45 9.48 10.61
N ILE A 244 10.41 10.00 9.36
CA ILE A 244 10.40 9.14 8.16
C ILE A 244 11.71 8.37 8.00
N GLY A 245 11.62 7.22 7.34
CA GLY A 245 12.76 6.39 6.95
C GLY A 245 12.64 4.95 7.44
N MET A 246 13.72 4.20 7.26
CA MET A 246 13.77 2.79 7.63
C MET A 246 13.76 2.62 9.16
N SER A 247 13.28 1.47 9.60
CA SER A 247 13.28 1.10 11.03
C SER A 247 13.41 -0.40 11.22
N VAL A 248 13.94 -0.80 12.37
CA VAL A 248 14.16 -2.20 12.77
C VAL A 248 13.32 -2.49 14.00
N MET A 249 12.65 -3.64 14.02
CA MET A 249 11.92 -4.18 15.15
C MET A 249 12.35 -5.62 15.40
N VAL A 250 12.74 -5.92 16.64
CA VAL A 250 13.07 -7.29 17.06
C VAL A 250 12.27 -7.63 18.32
N VAL A 251 11.51 -8.71 18.25
CA VAL A 251 10.65 -9.18 19.33
C VAL A 251 11.22 -10.46 19.93
N THR A 252 11.38 -10.48 21.26
CA THR A 252 11.90 -11.63 22.02
C THR A 252 10.95 -12.00 23.16
N ASP A 253 11.19 -13.15 23.81
CA ASP A 253 10.43 -13.58 24.99
C ASP A 253 11.08 -13.04 26.26
N ASN A 254 10.52 -11.96 26.82
CA ASN A 254 10.90 -11.36 28.10
C ASN A 254 12.43 -11.10 28.25
N ASP A 255 13.13 -10.88 27.16
CA ASP A 255 14.57 -10.60 27.12
C ASP A 255 14.87 -9.33 26.31
N GLN A 256 14.79 -8.17 26.98
CA GLN A 256 15.06 -6.88 26.37
C GLN A 256 16.51 -6.77 25.90
N ALA A 257 17.46 -7.36 26.63
CA ALA A 257 18.88 -7.28 26.24
C ALA A 257 19.16 -8.07 24.94
N LEU A 258 18.48 -9.21 24.77
CA LEU A 258 18.56 -10.00 23.53
C LEU A 258 17.92 -9.25 22.36
N ALA A 259 16.75 -8.66 22.58
CA ALA A 259 16.08 -7.85 21.56
C ALA A 259 16.96 -6.68 21.10
N GLU A 260 17.53 -5.92 22.02
CA GLU A 260 18.45 -4.81 21.76
C GLU A 260 19.68 -5.27 20.96
N LYS A 261 20.31 -6.36 21.38
CA LYS A 261 21.50 -6.93 20.70
C LYS A 261 21.21 -7.24 19.22
N TYR A 262 20.07 -7.87 18.95
CA TYR A 262 19.74 -8.25 17.57
C TYR A 262 19.19 -7.08 16.74
N ALA A 263 18.56 -6.11 17.37
CA ALA A 263 18.21 -4.87 16.71
C ALA A 263 19.46 -4.08 16.28
N ASP A 264 20.49 -4.02 17.13
CA ASP A 264 21.78 -3.41 16.80
C ASP A 264 22.50 -4.16 15.66
N GLU A 265 22.47 -5.50 15.66
CA GLU A 265 23.05 -6.33 14.60
C GLU A 265 22.40 -6.05 13.25
N LEU A 266 21.05 -5.99 13.19
CA LEU A 266 20.30 -5.74 11.96
C LEU A 266 20.45 -4.28 11.51
N GLU A 267 20.42 -3.32 12.44
CA GLU A 267 20.68 -1.92 12.12
C GLU A 267 22.06 -1.71 11.50
N ALA A 268 23.11 -2.33 12.08
CA ALA A 268 24.47 -2.25 11.56
C ALA A 268 24.56 -2.85 10.14
N ALA A 269 23.89 -3.97 9.89
CA ALA A 269 23.83 -4.58 8.57
C ALA A 269 23.15 -3.65 7.54
N ILE A 270 22.01 -3.03 7.91
CA ILE A 270 21.34 -2.06 7.05
C ILE A 270 22.28 -0.89 6.74
N LYS A 271 22.89 -0.25 7.74
CA LYS A 271 23.81 0.87 7.55
C LYS A 271 24.98 0.54 6.62
N ALA A 272 25.50 -0.67 6.70
CA ALA A 272 26.59 -1.15 5.82
C ALA A 272 26.13 -1.34 4.36
N GLN A 273 24.84 -1.62 4.15
CA GLN A 273 24.28 -1.86 2.82
C GLN A 273 23.76 -0.60 2.13
N LEU A 274 23.45 0.49 2.85
CA LEU A 274 22.88 1.73 2.31
C LEU A 274 23.56 2.27 1.04
N PRO A 275 24.91 2.26 0.90
CA PRO A 275 25.57 2.74 -0.31
C PRO A 275 25.21 1.98 -1.59
N LYS A 276 24.68 0.77 -1.47
CA LYS A 276 24.27 -0.09 -2.59
C LYS A 276 22.78 0.02 -2.91
N LEU A 277 21.99 0.57 -2.00
CA LEU A 277 20.54 0.68 -2.15
C LEU A 277 20.18 1.91 -2.98
N LYS A 278 20.49 1.85 -4.28
CA LYS A 278 20.22 2.89 -5.27
C LYS A 278 19.48 2.30 -6.46
N ILE A 279 18.61 3.10 -7.08
CA ILE A 279 17.92 2.75 -8.30
C ILE A 279 18.16 3.87 -9.32
N ASP A 280 18.66 3.52 -10.48
CA ASP A 280 18.72 4.39 -11.65
C ASP A 280 17.50 4.09 -12.51
N TYR A 281 16.68 5.10 -12.76
CA TYR A 281 15.47 4.98 -13.57
C TYR A 281 15.80 5.42 -15.01
N PRO A 282 15.39 4.64 -16.04
CA PRO A 282 15.54 5.06 -17.42
C PRO A 282 14.62 6.23 -17.75
N THR A 283 14.96 6.96 -18.79
CA THR A 283 14.08 7.97 -19.38
C THR A 283 12.89 7.34 -20.09
N LEU A 284 11.82 8.11 -20.31
CA LEU A 284 10.67 7.66 -21.10
C LEU A 284 11.05 7.27 -22.52
N ASP A 285 11.97 8.03 -23.16
CA ASP A 285 12.44 7.74 -24.51
C ASP A 285 13.21 6.42 -24.59
N GLU A 286 14.08 6.13 -23.62
CA GLU A 286 14.77 4.84 -23.53
C GLU A 286 13.80 3.68 -23.33
N ALA A 287 12.80 3.83 -22.45
CA ALA A 287 11.80 2.81 -22.22
C ALA A 287 10.93 2.51 -23.45
N LEU A 288 10.52 3.56 -24.20
CA LEU A 288 9.74 3.40 -25.42
C LEU A 288 10.58 2.82 -26.55
N ALA A 289 11.86 3.19 -26.68
CA ALA A 289 12.77 2.58 -27.66
C ALA A 289 12.95 1.10 -27.42
N GLU A 290 13.14 0.68 -26.15
CA GLU A 290 13.25 -0.71 -25.80
C GLU A 290 11.94 -1.51 -26.04
N ALA A 291 10.80 -0.86 -25.85
CA ALA A 291 9.50 -1.46 -26.11
C ALA A 291 9.20 -1.63 -27.61
N ASP A 292 9.91 -0.90 -28.47
CA ASP A 292 9.78 -0.99 -29.92
C ASP A 292 10.62 -2.13 -30.53
N GLU A 293 11.54 -2.72 -29.78
CA GLU A 293 12.30 -3.89 -30.21
C GLU A 293 11.40 -5.13 -30.38
N ASP A 294 11.70 -5.95 -31.37
CA ASP A 294 10.98 -7.20 -31.62
C ASP A 294 11.22 -8.22 -30.50
N GLY A 295 10.19 -8.97 -30.14
CA GLY A 295 10.28 -10.03 -29.13
C GLY A 295 8.92 -10.60 -28.74
N ASP A 296 8.92 -11.82 -28.21
CA ASP A 296 7.70 -12.49 -27.76
C ASP A 296 7.21 -11.91 -26.41
N GLY A 297 5.93 -11.54 -26.36
CA GLY A 297 5.25 -10.96 -25.21
C GLY A 297 5.47 -9.45 -25.03
N PRO A 298 4.68 -8.83 -24.15
CA PRO A 298 4.71 -7.38 -23.94
C PRO A 298 5.93 -6.89 -23.17
N VAL A 299 6.35 -5.64 -23.47
CA VAL A 299 7.12 -4.85 -22.51
C VAL A 299 6.13 -4.15 -21.57
N VAL A 300 6.32 -4.29 -20.28
CA VAL A 300 5.54 -3.58 -19.28
C VAL A 300 6.27 -2.33 -18.85
N ILE A 301 5.68 -1.17 -19.11
CA ILE A 301 6.18 0.14 -18.66
C ILE A 301 5.33 0.58 -17.48
N ALA A 302 5.94 0.71 -16.32
CA ALA A 302 5.29 1.13 -15.10
C ALA A 302 5.63 2.58 -14.76
N ASP A 303 4.61 3.43 -14.68
CA ASP A 303 4.72 4.80 -14.17
C ASP A 303 4.64 4.78 -12.65
N ALA A 304 5.80 4.85 -12.00
CA ALA A 304 5.85 4.87 -10.54
C ALA A 304 5.37 6.21 -9.98
N SER A 305 5.57 7.30 -10.72
CA SER A 305 5.27 8.66 -10.24
C SER A 305 3.78 8.98 -10.20
N ASP A 306 2.96 8.21 -10.95
CA ASP A 306 1.50 8.32 -10.92
C ASP A 306 0.83 7.05 -10.34
N ASN A 307 1.51 6.41 -9.41
CA ASN A 307 1.01 5.21 -8.73
C ASN A 307 -0.07 5.56 -7.68
N PRO A 308 -1.36 5.20 -7.89
CA PRO A 308 -2.39 5.38 -6.88
C PRO A 308 -2.12 4.59 -5.58
N GLY A 309 -1.31 3.53 -5.65
CA GLY A 309 -0.86 2.76 -4.49
C GLY A 309 0.22 3.45 -3.67
N ALA A 310 0.70 4.63 -4.08
CA ALA A 310 1.61 5.49 -3.31
C ALA A 310 1.05 6.92 -3.18
N GLY A 311 -0.27 7.07 -3.33
CA GLY A 311 -0.98 8.32 -3.15
C GLY A 311 -0.90 9.29 -4.32
N ALA A 312 -0.53 8.85 -5.53
CA ALA A 312 -0.67 9.68 -6.71
C ALA A 312 -2.10 9.67 -7.26
N THR A 313 -2.39 10.61 -8.14
CA THR A 313 -3.75 10.85 -8.63
C THR A 313 -4.26 9.83 -9.64
N GLY A 314 -3.35 9.20 -10.40
CA GLY A 314 -3.70 8.23 -11.43
C GLY A 314 -4.18 8.85 -12.74
N ASP A 315 -4.04 10.16 -12.92
CA ASP A 315 -4.58 10.90 -14.08
C ASP A 315 -3.51 11.43 -15.06
N THR A 316 -2.21 11.14 -14.86
CA THR A 316 -1.14 11.67 -15.72
C THR A 316 -1.24 11.14 -17.15
N THR A 317 -0.81 11.99 -18.10
CA THR A 317 -0.90 11.73 -19.54
C THR A 317 0.45 11.57 -20.24
N HIS A 318 1.56 11.67 -19.50
CA HIS A 318 2.93 11.68 -20.05
C HIS A 318 3.22 10.53 -21.00
N ILE A 319 2.97 9.29 -20.59
CA ILE A 319 3.30 8.11 -21.39
C ILE A 319 2.38 8.00 -22.61
N LEU A 320 1.06 8.22 -22.43
CA LEU A 320 0.11 8.17 -23.54
C LEU A 320 0.44 9.27 -24.59
N ARG A 321 0.76 10.48 -24.15
CA ARG A 321 1.20 11.57 -25.03
C ARG A 321 2.41 11.16 -25.87
N ALA A 322 3.46 10.66 -25.25
CA ALA A 322 4.68 10.22 -25.93
C ALA A 322 4.41 9.06 -26.92
N ILE A 323 3.55 8.10 -26.56
CA ILE A 323 3.12 7.02 -27.46
C ILE A 323 2.44 7.58 -28.71
N LEU A 324 1.52 8.53 -28.54
CA LEU A 324 0.79 9.13 -29.67
C LEU A 324 1.69 10.02 -30.53
N GLU A 325 2.56 10.85 -29.95
CA GLU A 325 3.50 11.72 -30.64
C GLU A 325 4.52 10.91 -31.46
N LYS A 326 4.95 9.76 -30.97
CA LYS A 326 5.85 8.83 -31.68
C LYS A 326 5.13 7.93 -32.70
N GLY A 327 3.79 7.97 -32.77
CA GLY A 327 2.99 7.12 -33.65
C GLY A 327 3.02 5.62 -33.29
N ILE A 328 3.34 5.27 -32.06
CA ILE A 328 3.39 3.90 -31.56
C ILE A 328 1.97 3.33 -31.50
N ARG A 329 1.81 2.05 -31.87
CA ARG A 329 0.53 1.31 -31.86
C ARG A 329 0.68 -0.03 -31.15
N GLY A 330 -0.46 -0.57 -30.69
CA GLY A 330 -0.51 -1.87 -30.00
C GLY A 330 -0.13 -1.79 -28.54
N ALA A 331 -0.24 -0.61 -27.94
CA ALA A 331 -0.16 -0.44 -26.50
C ALA A 331 -1.54 -0.59 -25.82
N ALA A 332 -1.54 -1.09 -24.58
CA ALA A 332 -2.69 -1.03 -23.70
C ALA A 332 -2.30 -0.37 -22.36
N LEU A 333 -3.08 0.64 -21.95
CA LEU A 333 -2.85 1.43 -20.75
C LEU A 333 -3.90 1.14 -19.68
N ALA A 334 -3.47 0.84 -18.47
CA ALA A 334 -4.28 0.74 -17.27
C ALA A 334 -3.62 1.54 -16.13
N THR A 335 -4.24 2.62 -15.61
CA THR A 335 -5.52 3.24 -15.96
C THR A 335 -5.32 4.76 -16.10
N ILE A 336 -6.28 5.49 -16.66
CA ILE A 336 -6.30 6.95 -16.53
C ILE A 336 -7.57 7.30 -15.74
N LEU A 337 -7.40 7.95 -14.59
CA LEU A 337 -8.51 8.46 -13.79
C LEU A 337 -9.10 9.71 -14.43
N ASP A 338 -10.28 9.59 -15.00
CA ASP A 338 -11.02 10.72 -15.56
C ASP A 338 -12.54 10.43 -15.61
N PRO A 339 -13.27 10.72 -14.51
CA PRO A 339 -14.72 10.50 -14.44
C PRO A 339 -15.50 11.22 -15.55
N ALA A 340 -15.07 12.44 -15.92
CA ALA A 340 -15.76 13.22 -16.96
C ALA A 340 -15.62 12.58 -18.33
N SER A 341 -14.45 12.06 -18.67
CA SER A 341 -14.24 11.31 -19.92
C SER A 341 -15.01 9.98 -19.93
N VAL A 342 -15.19 9.31 -18.78
CA VAL A 342 -16.05 8.12 -18.69
C VAL A 342 -17.52 8.49 -18.98
N GLU A 343 -18.03 9.59 -18.41
CA GLU A 343 -19.38 10.07 -18.66
C GLU A 343 -19.60 10.44 -20.14
N ALA A 344 -18.62 11.10 -20.76
CA ALA A 344 -18.65 11.44 -22.19
C ALA A 344 -18.67 10.19 -23.08
N CYS A 345 -17.87 9.15 -22.73
CA CYS A 345 -17.89 7.85 -23.42
C CYS A 345 -19.23 7.14 -23.27
N GLU A 346 -19.84 7.17 -22.07
CA GLU A 346 -21.15 6.58 -21.83
C GLU A 346 -22.24 7.28 -22.67
N ALA A 347 -22.20 8.61 -22.70
CA ALA A 347 -23.15 9.41 -23.50
C ALA A 347 -23.02 9.15 -25.01
N ALA A 348 -21.78 8.95 -25.50
CA ALA A 348 -21.54 8.58 -26.89
C ALA A 348 -22.00 7.15 -27.23
N GLY A 349 -21.87 6.23 -26.26
CA GLY A 349 -22.17 4.80 -26.41
C GLY A 349 -21.10 4.01 -27.14
N ALA A 350 -21.01 2.72 -26.84
CA ALA A 350 -20.07 1.81 -27.50
C ALA A 350 -20.30 1.75 -29.02
N GLY A 351 -19.21 1.68 -29.79
CA GLY A 351 -19.23 1.71 -31.25
C GLY A 351 -19.16 3.08 -31.88
N ASN A 352 -19.14 4.15 -31.08
CA ASN A 352 -19.07 5.53 -31.57
C ASN A 352 -17.74 6.21 -31.24
N TYR A 353 -17.44 7.29 -31.94
CA TYR A 353 -16.32 8.18 -31.65
C TYR A 353 -16.75 9.32 -30.73
N VAL A 354 -15.83 9.73 -29.87
CA VAL A 354 -16.00 10.89 -28.98
C VAL A 354 -14.70 11.68 -28.93
N ASP A 355 -14.79 13.01 -28.92
CA ASP A 355 -13.66 13.90 -28.69
C ASP A 355 -13.51 14.16 -27.19
N LEU A 356 -12.32 13.86 -26.63
CA LEU A 356 -12.03 13.98 -25.21
C LEU A 356 -10.89 14.95 -24.94
N GLN A 357 -10.93 15.57 -23.77
CA GLN A 357 -9.79 16.18 -23.11
C GLN A 357 -9.39 15.23 -21.96
N LEU A 358 -8.57 14.23 -22.27
CA LEU A 358 -8.36 13.07 -21.41
C LEU A 358 -7.29 13.30 -20.36
N GLY A 359 -7.61 13.04 -19.10
CA GLY A 359 -6.70 13.03 -17.95
C GLY A 359 -6.01 14.37 -17.68
N GLY A 360 -5.02 14.38 -16.79
CA GLY A 360 -4.18 15.54 -16.53
C GLY A 360 -4.86 16.74 -15.85
N TRP A 361 -6.00 16.53 -15.20
CA TRP A 361 -6.83 17.60 -14.63
C TRP A 361 -6.45 18.01 -13.22
N THR A 362 -5.91 17.09 -12.42
CA THR A 362 -5.67 17.35 -11.00
C THR A 362 -4.61 18.43 -10.80
N ASP A 363 -3.50 18.33 -11.48
CA ASP A 363 -2.48 19.38 -11.54
C ASP A 363 -1.72 19.30 -12.86
N PRO A 364 -2.03 20.17 -13.83
CA PRO A 364 -1.39 20.14 -15.14
C PRO A 364 0.14 20.23 -15.12
N LYS A 365 0.72 20.80 -14.06
CA LYS A 365 2.19 20.88 -13.91
C LYS A 365 2.82 19.50 -13.75
N TYR A 366 2.19 18.63 -12.95
CA TYR A 366 2.74 17.30 -12.64
C TYR A 366 2.10 16.18 -13.47
N SER A 367 0.91 16.41 -14.02
CA SER A 367 0.16 15.38 -14.75
C SER A 367 0.30 15.43 -16.28
N GLY A 368 1.07 16.38 -16.82
CA GLY A 368 1.23 16.59 -18.27
C GLY A 368 0.06 17.31 -18.92
N GLY A 369 -0.95 17.73 -18.18
CA GLY A 369 -2.15 18.40 -18.64
C GLY A 369 -3.08 17.53 -19.48
N PRO A 370 -4.33 17.99 -19.72
CA PRO A 370 -5.30 17.28 -20.54
C PRO A 370 -4.81 17.00 -21.95
N LEU A 371 -5.12 15.80 -22.46
CA LEU A 371 -4.73 15.37 -23.79
C LEU A 371 -5.94 15.35 -24.72
N ALA A 372 -5.92 16.23 -25.74
CA ALA A 372 -6.97 16.25 -26.75
C ALA A 372 -6.86 15.00 -27.65
N VAL A 373 -7.87 14.13 -27.63
CA VAL A 373 -7.87 12.89 -28.40
C VAL A 373 -9.24 12.62 -29.01
N LYS A 374 -9.26 11.95 -30.17
CA LYS A 374 -10.45 11.33 -30.74
C LYS A 374 -10.44 9.84 -30.37
N ALA A 375 -11.35 9.42 -29.52
CA ALA A 375 -11.42 8.09 -28.98
C ALA A 375 -12.59 7.29 -29.59
N TYR A 376 -12.34 6.05 -29.97
CA TYR A 376 -13.40 5.09 -30.34
C TYR A 376 -13.81 4.31 -29.08
N VAL A 377 -15.06 4.44 -28.66
CA VAL A 377 -15.58 3.77 -27.45
C VAL A 377 -15.82 2.29 -27.75
N ARG A 378 -15.02 1.41 -27.13
CA ARG A 378 -15.14 -0.03 -27.32
C ARG A 378 -16.10 -0.68 -26.31
N MET A 379 -16.05 -0.24 -25.06
CA MET A 379 -16.81 -0.87 -23.98
C MET A 379 -17.05 0.13 -22.83
N ILE A 380 -18.17 -0.01 -22.16
CA ILE A 380 -18.48 0.62 -20.86
C ILE A 380 -18.80 -0.50 -19.86
N THR A 381 -18.23 -0.44 -18.67
CA THR A 381 -18.40 -1.44 -17.60
C THR A 381 -18.65 -0.76 -16.26
N ASP A 382 -19.00 -1.54 -15.24
CA ASP A 382 -19.08 -1.08 -13.84
C ASP A 382 -17.69 -1.03 -13.16
N GLY A 383 -16.63 -1.46 -13.87
CA GLY A 383 -15.24 -1.46 -13.39
C GLY A 383 -14.94 -2.44 -12.27
N LYS A 384 -15.77 -3.50 -12.13
CA LYS A 384 -15.58 -4.52 -11.10
C LYS A 384 -14.97 -5.78 -11.68
N TYR A 385 -14.01 -6.35 -10.96
CA TYR A 385 -13.46 -7.67 -11.30
C TYR A 385 -12.90 -8.39 -10.06
N LEU A 386 -12.85 -9.72 -10.13
CA LEU A 386 -12.24 -10.54 -9.10
C LEU A 386 -10.73 -10.55 -9.28
N VAL A 387 -9.99 -10.13 -8.27
CA VAL A 387 -8.52 -10.20 -8.23
C VAL A 387 -8.07 -11.67 -8.19
N LYS A 388 -7.24 -12.08 -9.14
CA LYS A 388 -6.70 -13.45 -9.26
C LYS A 388 -5.21 -13.54 -8.98
N GLY A 389 -4.50 -12.43 -8.95
CA GLY A 389 -3.09 -12.35 -8.57
C GLY A 389 -2.87 -12.67 -7.10
N LYS A 390 -1.61 -12.66 -6.67
CA LYS A 390 -1.23 -12.97 -5.28
C LYS A 390 -1.61 -11.88 -4.30
N ILE A 391 -1.57 -10.60 -4.73
CA ILE A 391 -1.91 -9.45 -3.88
C ILE A 391 -3.44 -9.35 -3.80
N ALA A 392 -3.98 -9.34 -2.59
CA ALA A 392 -5.42 -9.24 -2.34
C ALA A 392 -6.28 -10.26 -3.11
N HIS A 393 -5.79 -11.51 -3.25
CA HIS A 393 -6.49 -12.59 -3.94
C HIS A 393 -7.92 -12.76 -3.42
N GLY A 394 -8.88 -12.91 -4.34
CA GLY A 394 -10.28 -13.10 -4.00
C GLY A 394 -11.06 -11.83 -3.65
N VAL A 395 -10.40 -10.67 -3.60
CA VAL A 395 -11.07 -9.38 -3.41
C VAL A 395 -11.72 -8.93 -4.72
N ILE A 396 -12.92 -8.34 -4.63
CA ILE A 396 -13.51 -7.62 -5.77
C ILE A 396 -12.84 -6.25 -5.86
N ALA A 397 -12.09 -6.02 -6.94
CA ALA A 397 -11.57 -4.71 -7.27
C ALA A 397 -12.68 -3.84 -7.87
N GLU A 398 -12.74 -2.56 -7.48
CA GLU A 398 -13.72 -1.59 -7.97
C GLU A 398 -12.99 -0.34 -8.45
N HIS A 399 -13.06 -0.05 -9.74
CA HIS A 399 -12.51 1.15 -10.40
C HIS A 399 -13.60 2.18 -10.70
N GLY A 400 -14.81 1.96 -10.18
CA GLY A 400 -15.99 2.72 -10.56
C GLY A 400 -16.35 2.50 -12.02
N LYS A 401 -17.32 3.25 -12.53
CA LYS A 401 -17.68 3.18 -13.95
C LYS A 401 -16.43 3.35 -14.82
N THR A 402 -16.26 2.51 -15.83
CA THR A 402 -15.03 2.38 -16.61
C THR A 402 -15.35 2.34 -18.11
N ALA A 403 -14.58 3.07 -18.90
CA ALA A 403 -14.63 3.04 -20.35
C ALA A 403 -13.33 2.45 -20.93
N VAL A 404 -13.45 1.60 -21.93
CA VAL A 404 -12.35 1.15 -22.77
C VAL A 404 -12.45 1.86 -24.10
N VAL A 405 -11.41 2.56 -24.47
CA VAL A 405 -11.35 3.30 -25.75
C VAL A 405 -10.14 2.90 -26.58
N ASP A 406 -10.28 3.02 -27.91
CA ASP A 406 -9.17 2.93 -28.85
C ASP A 406 -8.78 4.35 -29.29
N ILE A 407 -7.52 4.71 -29.07
CA ILE A 407 -6.95 5.99 -29.48
C ILE A 407 -5.77 5.69 -30.42
N ALA A 408 -5.96 5.92 -31.71
CA ALA A 408 -4.96 5.71 -32.74
C ALA A 408 -4.32 4.30 -32.76
N GLY A 409 -5.10 3.25 -32.40
CA GLY A 409 -4.65 1.86 -32.36
C GLY A 409 -4.01 1.46 -31.03
N ASN A 410 -4.23 2.25 -29.97
CA ASN A 410 -3.84 1.95 -28.59
C ASN A 410 -5.08 1.87 -27.70
N LEU A 411 -5.13 0.87 -26.83
CA LEU A 411 -6.25 0.66 -25.93
C LEU A 411 -6.00 1.39 -24.61
N VAL A 412 -7.00 2.17 -24.15
CA VAL A 412 -6.89 2.93 -22.89
C VAL A 412 -8.09 2.60 -22.01
N ILE A 413 -7.83 2.20 -20.77
CA ILE A 413 -8.84 2.00 -19.73
C ILE A 413 -8.95 3.29 -18.94
N ILE A 414 -10.12 3.95 -19.04
CA ILE A 414 -10.44 5.20 -18.33
C ILE A 414 -11.36 4.83 -17.17
N THR A 415 -11.06 5.31 -15.95
CA THR A 415 -11.78 4.93 -14.73
C THR A 415 -12.37 6.13 -14.00
N SER A 416 -13.41 5.91 -13.19
CA SER A 416 -14.02 6.96 -12.36
C SER A 416 -13.65 6.90 -10.88
N ALA A 417 -12.87 5.88 -10.45
CA ALA A 417 -12.30 5.80 -9.12
C ALA A 417 -10.82 5.40 -9.18
N PRO A 418 -9.97 6.00 -8.32
CA PRO A 418 -8.54 5.69 -8.29
C PRO A 418 -8.31 4.32 -7.68
N ARG A 419 -7.52 3.50 -8.34
CA ARG A 419 -7.01 2.22 -7.81
C ARG A 419 -5.77 1.79 -8.58
N GLN A 420 -4.80 1.22 -7.88
CA GLN A 420 -3.58 0.70 -8.50
C GLN A 420 -3.88 -0.55 -9.35
N PRO A 421 -3.44 -0.59 -10.64
CA PRO A 421 -3.66 -1.72 -11.54
C PRO A 421 -2.56 -2.79 -11.38
N TYR A 422 -2.53 -3.50 -10.25
CA TYR A 422 -1.50 -4.49 -9.93
C TYR A 422 -1.82 -5.93 -10.41
N ASP A 423 -3.02 -6.17 -10.91
CA ASP A 423 -3.51 -7.48 -11.34
C ASP A 423 -3.85 -7.47 -12.83
N LEU A 424 -3.50 -8.51 -13.59
CA LEU A 424 -3.77 -8.62 -15.03
C LEU A 424 -5.26 -8.65 -15.38
N GLU A 425 -6.13 -8.99 -14.40
CA GLU A 425 -7.56 -9.02 -14.63
C GLU A 425 -8.14 -7.62 -14.94
N ILE A 426 -7.43 -6.53 -14.61
CA ILE A 426 -7.83 -5.19 -15.08
C ILE A 426 -7.92 -5.14 -16.61
N PHE A 427 -7.04 -5.80 -17.33
CA PHE A 427 -7.09 -5.87 -18.79
C PHE A 427 -8.11 -6.90 -19.25
N ARG A 428 -8.05 -8.14 -18.71
CA ARG A 428 -8.88 -9.27 -19.16
C ARG A 428 -10.37 -9.02 -18.96
N SER A 429 -10.76 -8.48 -17.81
CA SER A 429 -12.15 -8.12 -17.52
C SER A 429 -12.70 -7.03 -18.44
N HIS A 430 -11.82 -6.26 -19.07
CA HIS A 430 -12.14 -5.20 -20.02
C HIS A 430 -11.88 -5.61 -21.49
N GLY A 431 -11.83 -6.93 -21.76
CA GLY A 431 -11.73 -7.48 -23.11
C GLY A 431 -10.38 -7.26 -23.79
N ILE A 432 -9.32 -7.03 -23.02
CA ILE A 432 -7.95 -6.86 -23.51
C ILE A 432 -7.14 -8.07 -23.09
N GLN A 433 -6.51 -8.76 -24.04
CA GLN A 433 -5.57 -9.85 -23.74
C GLN A 433 -4.17 -9.24 -23.56
N PRO A 434 -3.62 -9.28 -22.33
CA PRO A 434 -2.31 -8.68 -22.06
C PRO A 434 -1.18 -9.27 -22.92
N GLU A 435 -1.22 -10.57 -23.16
CA GLU A 435 -0.23 -11.33 -23.90
C GLU A 435 -0.13 -10.94 -25.38
N GLU A 436 -1.21 -10.37 -25.94
CA GLU A 436 -1.31 -9.95 -27.35
C GLU A 436 -0.85 -8.49 -27.57
N GLN A 437 -0.56 -7.76 -26.48
CA GLN A 437 -0.13 -6.38 -26.60
C GLN A 437 1.39 -6.29 -26.79
N ARG A 438 1.84 -5.28 -27.50
CA ARG A 438 3.28 -4.97 -27.60
C ARG A 438 3.78 -4.29 -26.33
N ILE A 439 2.99 -3.38 -25.80
CA ILE A 439 3.29 -2.57 -24.63
C ILE A 439 2.11 -2.60 -23.68
N LEU A 440 2.38 -2.91 -22.42
CA LEU A 440 1.43 -2.69 -21.31
C LEU A 440 1.94 -1.52 -20.48
N VAL A 441 1.11 -0.49 -20.32
CA VAL A 441 1.42 0.64 -19.44
C VAL A 441 0.57 0.53 -18.19
N VAL A 442 1.20 0.64 -17.02
CA VAL A 442 0.51 0.57 -15.72
C VAL A 442 0.97 1.68 -14.79
N LYS A 443 0.05 2.22 -14.00
CA LYS A 443 0.35 3.20 -12.95
C LYS A 443 0.63 2.48 -11.64
N SER A 444 1.88 2.06 -11.47
CA SER A 444 2.35 1.25 -10.35
C SER A 444 3.86 1.39 -10.20
N ALA A 445 4.39 1.34 -8.98
CA ALA A 445 5.83 1.31 -8.77
C ALA A 445 6.38 -0.12 -8.85
N ILE A 446 5.92 -1.03 -7.99
CA ILE A 446 6.48 -2.39 -7.84
C ILE A 446 5.40 -3.48 -7.83
N HIS A 447 4.21 -3.22 -7.25
CA HIS A 447 3.18 -4.25 -7.06
C HIS A 447 2.80 -5.02 -8.33
N TYR A 448 2.78 -4.35 -9.50
CA TYR A 448 2.49 -4.98 -10.78
C TYR A 448 3.38 -6.19 -11.07
N ARG A 449 4.63 -6.22 -10.56
CA ARG A 449 5.61 -7.29 -10.82
C ARG A 449 5.11 -8.67 -10.37
N ALA A 450 4.27 -8.72 -9.32
CA ALA A 450 3.74 -9.97 -8.77
C ALA A 450 2.89 -10.75 -9.78
N ASP A 451 2.21 -10.07 -10.70
CA ASP A 451 1.30 -10.71 -11.66
C ASP A 451 1.76 -10.52 -13.11
N TYR A 452 2.19 -9.34 -13.49
CA TYR A 452 2.61 -9.03 -14.87
C TYR A 452 3.91 -9.75 -15.28
N GLY A 453 4.75 -10.14 -14.32
CA GLY A 453 5.95 -10.95 -14.59
C GLY A 453 5.66 -12.29 -15.26
N LYS A 454 4.39 -12.77 -15.26
CA LYS A 454 3.97 -14.01 -15.93
C LYS A 454 3.86 -13.87 -17.46
N VAL A 455 3.65 -12.65 -17.96
CA VAL A 455 3.41 -12.37 -19.37
C VAL A 455 4.45 -11.44 -19.99
N ALA A 456 5.14 -10.64 -19.16
CA ALA A 456 6.10 -9.64 -19.60
C ALA A 456 7.41 -10.27 -20.07
N ARG A 457 7.87 -9.93 -21.28
CA ARG A 457 9.27 -10.20 -21.70
C ARG A 457 10.26 -9.27 -20.98
N LYS A 458 9.82 -8.06 -20.60
CA LYS A 458 10.60 -7.08 -19.85
C LYS A 458 9.69 -6.18 -19.01
N MET A 459 10.17 -5.76 -17.86
CA MET A 459 9.49 -4.83 -16.97
C MET A 459 10.37 -3.62 -16.69
N ILE A 460 9.90 -2.42 -17.05
CA ILE A 460 10.62 -1.15 -16.94
C ILE A 460 9.81 -0.26 -15.99
N THR A 461 10.43 0.23 -14.93
CA THR A 461 9.83 1.21 -14.02
C THR A 461 10.39 2.58 -14.35
N LEU A 462 9.51 3.56 -14.53
CA LEU A 462 9.84 4.96 -14.78
C LEU A 462 9.60 5.80 -13.52
N SER A 463 10.43 6.82 -13.34
CA SER A 463 10.21 7.92 -12.41
C SER A 463 10.07 9.21 -13.22
N LEU A 464 8.85 9.63 -13.46
CA LEU A 464 8.49 10.83 -14.21
C LEU A 464 8.09 11.96 -13.25
N ASP A 465 7.54 13.06 -13.78
CA ASP A 465 6.85 14.04 -12.95
C ASP A 465 5.55 13.46 -12.41
N GLY A 466 5.22 13.75 -11.15
CA GLY A 466 4.04 13.21 -10.48
C GLY A 466 4.06 13.41 -8.97
N TYR A 467 3.05 12.90 -8.28
CA TYR A 467 2.95 12.98 -6.82
C TYR A 467 3.63 11.81 -6.08
N ALA A 468 3.93 10.71 -6.78
CA ALA A 468 4.62 9.55 -6.21
C ALA A 468 5.99 9.31 -6.87
N VAL A 469 6.76 10.39 -7.07
CA VAL A 469 8.12 10.30 -7.64
C VAL A 469 8.91 9.23 -6.90
N ALA A 470 9.52 8.31 -7.66
CA ALA A 470 10.13 7.12 -7.06
C ALA A 470 11.50 7.39 -6.40
N ASP A 471 12.15 8.51 -6.73
CA ASP A 471 13.38 8.95 -6.06
C ASP A 471 13.03 9.97 -4.95
N PRO A 472 13.40 9.73 -3.68
CA PRO A 472 13.20 10.68 -2.59
C PRO A 472 13.70 12.09 -2.87
N LYS A 473 14.73 12.25 -3.71
CA LYS A 473 15.28 13.57 -4.11
C LYS A 473 14.29 14.43 -4.91
N GLY A 474 13.23 13.85 -5.44
CA GLY A 474 12.19 14.56 -6.17
C GLY A 474 11.23 15.38 -5.29
N TYR A 475 11.39 15.34 -3.96
CA TYR A 475 10.48 16.00 -3.02
C TYR A 475 11.13 17.18 -2.28
N ASP A 476 10.34 18.23 -2.04
CA ASP A 476 10.71 19.40 -1.24
C ASP A 476 10.26 19.23 0.21
N TYR A 477 11.02 18.45 0.99
CA TYR A 477 10.72 18.15 2.39
C TYR A 477 10.73 19.41 3.26
N LYS A 478 9.71 19.56 4.12
CA LYS A 478 9.59 20.65 5.10
C LYS A 478 9.89 20.17 6.52
N ASN A 479 9.47 18.97 6.86
CA ASN A 479 9.58 18.38 8.18
C ASN A 479 10.80 17.48 8.33
N TRP A 480 11.13 16.70 7.32
CA TRP A 480 12.36 15.92 7.28
C TRP A 480 13.62 16.82 7.24
N LYS A 481 14.56 16.58 8.15
CA LYS A 481 15.80 17.37 8.28
C LYS A 481 17.08 16.56 8.01
N GLY A 482 16.94 15.30 7.58
CA GLY A 482 18.07 14.46 7.17
C GLY A 482 18.58 14.79 5.77
N ASN A 483 19.64 14.11 5.35
CA ASN A 483 20.16 14.18 3.99
C ASN A 483 19.44 13.15 3.10
N VAL A 484 18.99 13.58 1.93
CA VAL A 484 18.38 12.74 0.92
C VAL A 484 19.43 12.21 -0.06
#